data_8856ab29217fd1acd943e05e579f9875
#
_entry.id   8856ab29217fd1acd943e05e579f9875
#
_cell.length_a   1.000
_cell.length_b   1.000
_cell.length_c   1.000
_cell.angle_alpha   90.00
_cell.angle_beta   90.00
_cell.angle_gamma   90.00
#
_symmetry.space_group_name_H-M   'P 1'
#
loop_
_entity.id
_entity.type
_entity.pdbx_description
1 polymer ?
#
loop_
_entity_poly.entity_id
_entity_poly.type
_entity_poly.pdbx_seq_one_letter_code
_entity_poly.pdbx_strand_id
1 'polypeptide(L)'
;MAHPDVLDEQRLTAKGRATRDRIVQAAARLIVTEGLSAANMDNVRRAASVSGSQLAHYFADKAALIRAVIRRQIGVVLDFHRQPALRGLASFDDFERWIDLNMRYLRRIGYFGTPTYHALAAQLAKSDDATRDSLAAGYRQWIELLEHAIARMKDDGLLVRHADPRQLAMVIITAHQGGGVLTFTYQQAWPHADAIRFAVNHLRLFANDSAERAPRPPRRTRERRPA
;
A
#
# COMPACT_ATOMS: atom_id res chain seq x y z
N MET A 1 -18.03 -16.47 -0.09
CA MET A 1 -18.10 -16.83 1.34
C MET A 1 -17.25 -15.83 2.11
N ALA A 2 -17.82 -15.09 3.07
CA ALA A 2 -17.05 -14.18 3.91
C ALA A 2 -16.08 -14.98 4.80
N HIS A 3 -14.82 -14.57 4.84
CA HIS A 3 -13.79 -15.21 5.64
C HIS A 3 -14.15 -15.05 7.12
N PRO A 4 -14.10 -16.09 7.96
CA PRO A 4 -14.51 -16.03 9.36
C PRO A 4 -13.76 -14.97 10.20
N ASP A 5 -12.58 -14.56 9.76
CA ASP A 5 -11.75 -13.53 10.42
C ASP A 5 -12.29 -12.09 10.29
N VAL A 6 -13.21 -11.81 9.36
CA VAL A 6 -13.71 -10.43 9.10
C VAL A 6 -14.90 -10.09 10.00
N LEU A 7 -15.66 -11.07 10.43
CA LEU A 7 -16.88 -10.86 11.24
C LEU A 7 -16.61 -10.41 12.68
N ASP A 8 -15.42 -10.67 13.19
CA ASP A 8 -15.06 -10.38 14.58
C ASP A 8 -14.59 -8.94 14.82
N GLU A 9 -14.01 -8.27 13.81
CA GLU A 9 -13.52 -6.89 13.96
C GLU A 9 -14.63 -5.87 14.21
N GLN A 10 -15.80 -6.06 13.62
CA GLN A 10 -16.94 -5.14 13.76
C GLN A 10 -17.61 -5.21 15.14
N ARG A 11 -17.40 -6.31 15.86
CA ARG A 11 -17.96 -6.52 17.22
C ARG A 11 -17.08 -6.02 18.34
N LEU A 12 -15.84 -5.65 18.06
CA LEU A 12 -14.90 -5.20 19.07
C LEU A 12 -15.22 -3.79 19.58
N THR A 13 -15.06 -3.57 20.86
CA THR A 13 -15.06 -2.23 21.47
C THR A 13 -13.85 -1.42 20.97
N ALA A 14 -13.85 -0.11 21.15
CA ALA A 14 -12.69 0.74 20.83
C ALA A 14 -11.39 0.26 21.51
N LYS A 15 -11.47 -0.13 22.79
CA LYS A 15 -10.36 -0.71 23.55
C LYS A 15 -9.91 -2.05 22.96
N GLY A 16 -10.86 -2.88 22.56
CA GLY A 16 -10.58 -4.17 21.91
C GLY A 16 -9.85 -4.00 20.59
N ARG A 17 -10.32 -3.10 19.73
CA ARG A 17 -9.64 -2.75 18.46
C ARG A 17 -8.21 -2.27 18.70
N ALA A 18 -8.00 -1.33 19.63
CA ALA A 18 -6.67 -0.82 19.97
C ALA A 18 -5.72 -1.94 20.45
N THR A 19 -6.23 -2.89 21.25
CA THR A 19 -5.43 -4.03 21.71
C THR A 19 -5.09 -4.97 20.55
N ARG A 20 -6.05 -5.30 19.69
CA ARG A 20 -5.84 -6.12 18.51
C ARG A 20 -4.82 -5.48 17.55
N ASP A 21 -4.92 -4.18 17.30
CA ASP A 21 -3.97 -3.43 16.47
C ASP A 21 -2.56 -3.48 17.05
N ARG A 22 -2.39 -3.34 18.36
CA ARG A 22 -1.09 -3.44 19.02
C ARG A 22 -0.46 -4.81 18.83
N ILE A 23 -1.26 -5.89 18.91
CA ILE A 23 -0.81 -7.27 18.64
C ILE A 23 -0.34 -7.41 17.18
N VAL A 24 -1.14 -6.95 16.22
CA VAL A 24 -0.83 -7.02 14.78
C VAL A 24 0.43 -6.20 14.45
N GLN A 25 0.60 -5.01 15.06
CA GLN A 25 1.80 -4.20 14.87
C GLN A 25 3.05 -4.88 15.45
N ALA A 26 2.95 -5.51 16.61
CA ALA A 26 4.05 -6.25 17.22
C ALA A 26 4.48 -7.43 16.31
N ALA A 27 3.52 -8.19 15.80
CA ALA A 27 3.79 -9.27 14.86
C ALA A 27 4.44 -8.78 13.56
N ALA A 28 3.94 -7.68 12.98
CA ALA A 28 4.51 -7.09 11.79
C ALA A 28 5.97 -6.67 11.98
N ARG A 29 6.30 -6.05 13.10
CA ARG A 29 7.69 -5.68 13.43
C ARG A 29 8.58 -6.92 13.54
N LEU A 30 8.19 -7.93 14.32
CA LEU A 30 8.96 -9.15 14.49
C LEU A 30 9.25 -9.84 13.13
N ILE A 31 8.25 -9.90 12.24
CA ILE A 31 8.43 -10.49 10.91
C ILE A 31 9.54 -9.78 10.14
N VAL A 32 9.55 -8.46 10.16
CA VAL A 32 10.47 -7.66 9.33
C VAL A 32 11.86 -7.57 9.95
N THR A 33 11.97 -7.49 11.28
CA THR A 33 13.27 -7.33 11.97
C THR A 33 13.98 -8.63 12.27
N GLU A 34 13.23 -9.71 12.51
CA GLU A 34 13.76 -10.98 13.01
C GLU A 34 13.34 -12.18 12.15
N GLY A 35 12.51 -11.94 11.13
CA GLY A 35 11.98 -12.97 10.24
C GLY A 35 10.68 -13.62 10.73
N LEU A 36 10.06 -14.42 9.84
CA LEU A 36 8.75 -15.04 10.07
C LEU A 36 8.75 -16.00 11.28
N SER A 37 9.84 -16.69 11.53
CA SER A 37 9.97 -17.64 12.66
C SER A 37 9.86 -16.93 14.01
N ALA A 38 10.38 -15.71 14.11
CA ALA A 38 10.33 -14.90 15.32
C ALA A 38 8.91 -14.43 15.68
N ALA A 39 8.00 -14.34 14.72
CA ALA A 39 6.60 -14.00 14.95
C ALA A 39 5.77 -15.22 15.42
N ASN A 40 6.28 -15.97 16.42
CA ASN A 40 5.49 -16.98 17.14
C ASN A 40 4.60 -16.32 18.19
N MET A 41 3.58 -17.03 18.65
CA MET A 41 2.55 -16.50 19.55
C MET A 41 3.15 -15.96 20.87
N ASP A 42 4.17 -16.62 21.42
CA ASP A 42 4.79 -16.18 22.68
C ASP A 42 5.61 -14.89 22.49
N ASN A 43 6.40 -14.78 21.42
CA ASN A 43 7.14 -13.56 21.14
C ASN A 43 6.21 -12.38 20.88
N VAL A 44 5.14 -12.62 20.09
CA VAL A 44 4.13 -11.58 19.83
C VAL A 44 3.42 -11.17 21.11
N ARG A 45 3.05 -12.11 21.97
CA ARG A 45 2.44 -11.84 23.28
C ARG A 45 3.32 -10.90 24.10
N ARG A 46 4.61 -11.21 24.21
CA ARG A 46 5.59 -10.41 24.95
C ARG A 46 5.75 -9.02 24.32
N ALA A 47 5.96 -8.95 23.01
CA ALA A 47 6.16 -7.70 22.28
C ALA A 47 4.93 -6.78 22.29
N ALA A 48 3.72 -7.36 22.34
CA ALA A 48 2.48 -6.62 22.44
C ALA A 48 2.06 -6.29 23.89
N SER A 49 2.76 -6.83 24.90
CA SER A 49 2.42 -6.69 26.32
C SER A 49 0.97 -7.10 26.62
N VAL A 50 0.59 -8.32 26.17
CA VAL A 50 -0.73 -8.90 26.42
C VAL A 50 -0.62 -10.25 27.12
N SER A 51 -1.69 -10.70 27.79
CA SER A 51 -1.75 -12.05 28.35
C SER A 51 -1.98 -13.11 27.25
N GLY A 52 -1.67 -14.39 27.57
CA GLY A 52 -1.96 -15.50 26.65
C GLY A 52 -3.45 -15.61 26.32
N SER A 53 -4.33 -15.43 27.31
CA SER A 53 -5.77 -15.42 27.12
C SER A 53 -6.26 -14.26 26.24
N GLN A 54 -5.66 -13.06 26.39
CA GLN A 54 -5.96 -11.94 25.51
C GLN A 54 -5.53 -12.22 24.07
N LEU A 55 -4.34 -12.77 23.85
CA LEU A 55 -3.89 -13.12 22.52
C LEU A 55 -4.80 -14.14 21.86
N ALA A 56 -5.12 -15.24 22.58
CA ALA A 56 -6.01 -16.30 22.10
C ALA A 56 -7.45 -15.80 21.81
N HIS A 57 -7.90 -14.78 22.54
CA HIS A 57 -9.19 -14.14 22.27
C HIS A 57 -9.25 -13.47 20.89
N TYR A 58 -8.14 -12.86 20.43
CA TYR A 58 -8.10 -12.14 19.16
C TYR A 58 -7.65 -13.00 17.97
N PHE A 59 -6.84 -14.01 18.21
CA PHE A 59 -6.23 -14.84 17.15
C PHE A 59 -6.20 -16.29 17.56
N ALA A 60 -6.94 -17.12 16.82
CA ALA A 60 -7.01 -18.56 17.07
C ALA A 60 -5.65 -19.25 16.89
N ASP A 61 -4.85 -18.75 15.91
CA ASP A 61 -3.56 -19.31 15.57
C ASP A 61 -2.63 -18.26 14.93
N LYS A 62 -1.39 -18.68 14.67
CA LYS A 62 -0.41 -17.85 13.99
C LYS A 62 -0.82 -17.45 12.58
N ALA A 63 -1.51 -18.32 11.85
CA ALA A 63 -1.91 -18.05 10.47
C ALA A 63 -2.97 -16.93 10.41
N ALA A 64 -3.96 -16.95 11.32
CA ALA A 64 -4.93 -15.87 11.48
C ALA A 64 -4.26 -14.51 11.79
N LEU A 65 -3.27 -14.53 12.68
CA LEU A 65 -2.48 -13.35 13.01
C LEU A 65 -1.70 -12.83 11.80
N ILE A 66 -1.03 -13.69 11.03
CA ILE A 66 -0.28 -13.31 9.82
C ILE A 66 -1.20 -12.69 8.78
N ARG A 67 -2.38 -13.28 8.53
CA ARG A 67 -3.38 -12.69 7.62
C ARG A 67 -3.84 -11.32 8.08
N ALA A 68 -3.97 -11.11 9.39
CA ALA A 68 -4.30 -9.78 9.94
C ALA A 68 -3.17 -8.77 9.75
N VAL A 69 -1.90 -9.19 9.84
CA VAL A 69 -0.73 -8.34 9.51
C VAL A 69 -0.78 -7.91 8.05
N ILE A 70 -1.06 -8.83 7.12
CA ILE A 70 -1.19 -8.52 5.69
C ILE A 70 -2.31 -7.51 5.45
N ARG A 71 -3.52 -7.77 6.00
CA ARG A 71 -4.67 -6.86 5.86
C ARG A 71 -4.37 -5.46 6.40
N ARG A 72 -3.73 -5.37 7.55
CA ARG A 72 -3.32 -4.08 8.11
C ARG A 72 -2.36 -3.34 7.20
N GLN A 73 -1.36 -4.04 6.65
CA GLN A 73 -0.33 -3.39 5.85
C GLN A 73 -0.88 -2.90 4.50
N ILE A 74 -1.77 -3.66 3.85
CA ILE A 74 -2.43 -3.13 2.65
C ILE A 74 -3.35 -1.95 3.00
N GLY A 75 -4.00 -1.98 4.16
CA GLY A 75 -4.76 -0.82 4.66
C GLY A 75 -3.90 0.45 4.73
N VAL A 76 -2.69 0.37 5.28
CA VAL A 76 -1.73 1.50 5.31
C VAL A 76 -1.40 2.01 3.90
N VAL A 77 -1.20 1.10 2.95
CA VAL A 77 -0.95 1.46 1.54
C VAL A 77 -2.14 2.17 0.93
N LEU A 78 -3.35 1.63 1.10
CA LEU A 78 -4.56 2.22 0.52
C LEU A 78 -4.88 3.58 1.16
N ASP A 79 -4.68 3.73 2.47
CA ASP A 79 -4.88 4.99 3.19
C ASP A 79 -3.88 6.06 2.74
N PHE A 80 -2.63 5.68 2.44
CA PHE A 80 -1.67 6.58 1.81
C PHE A 80 -2.22 7.17 0.50
N HIS A 81 -2.89 6.38 -0.33
CA HIS A 81 -3.47 6.85 -1.60
C HIS A 81 -4.80 7.62 -1.43
N ARG A 82 -5.50 7.43 -0.31
CA ARG A 82 -6.76 8.15 0.00
C ARG A 82 -6.54 9.55 0.56
N GLN A 83 -5.32 9.92 0.91
CA GLN A 83 -5.02 11.25 1.44
C GLN A 83 -5.45 12.36 0.46
N PRO A 84 -5.88 13.55 0.95
CA PRO A 84 -6.42 14.61 0.08
C PRO A 84 -5.51 15.03 -1.05
N ALA A 85 -4.18 14.98 -0.84
CA ALA A 85 -3.17 15.35 -1.83
C ALA A 85 -3.09 14.39 -3.03
N LEU A 86 -3.62 13.16 -2.89
CA LEU A 86 -3.64 12.11 -3.93
C LEU A 86 -5.06 11.80 -4.42
N ARG A 87 -6.07 12.53 -3.95
CA ARG A 87 -7.43 12.36 -4.46
C ARG A 87 -7.45 12.70 -5.94
N GLY A 88 -7.73 11.67 -6.72
CA GLY A 88 -7.96 11.83 -8.14
C GLY A 88 -6.84 11.39 -9.06
N LEU A 89 -5.57 11.23 -8.66
CA LEU A 89 -4.47 10.73 -9.53
C LEU A 89 -4.83 10.70 -11.04
N ALA A 90 -5.36 11.84 -11.56
CA ALA A 90 -5.99 11.91 -12.87
C ALA A 90 -5.15 12.70 -13.88
N SER A 91 -3.89 13.00 -13.55
CA SER A 91 -2.98 13.75 -14.41
C SER A 91 -1.53 13.35 -14.16
N PHE A 92 -0.65 13.68 -15.10
CA PHE A 92 0.80 13.49 -14.92
C PHE A 92 1.34 14.29 -13.73
N ASP A 93 0.83 15.50 -13.47
CA ASP A 93 1.21 16.31 -12.31
C ASP A 93 0.82 15.59 -10.99
N ASP A 94 -0.27 14.85 -10.98
CA ASP A 94 -0.67 14.07 -9.81
C ASP A 94 0.27 12.88 -9.58
N PHE A 95 0.76 12.23 -10.63
CA PHE A 95 1.76 11.18 -10.53
C PHE A 95 3.12 11.72 -10.07
N GLU A 96 3.54 12.92 -10.49
CA GLU A 96 4.74 13.57 -9.92
C GLU A 96 4.57 13.86 -8.42
N ARG A 97 3.40 14.35 -8.02
CA ARG A 97 3.07 14.54 -6.60
C ARG A 97 3.05 13.22 -5.84
N TRP A 98 2.58 12.15 -6.46
CA TRP A 98 2.62 10.81 -5.89
C TRP A 98 4.07 10.34 -5.65
N ILE A 99 4.99 10.56 -6.59
CA ILE A 99 6.43 10.29 -6.42
C ILE A 99 6.96 11.06 -5.21
N ASP A 100 6.74 12.37 -5.15
CA ASP A 100 7.21 13.21 -4.05
C ASP A 100 6.69 12.76 -2.67
N LEU A 101 5.43 12.37 -2.61
CA LEU A 101 4.81 11.87 -1.37
C LEU A 101 5.40 10.53 -0.96
N ASN A 102 5.65 9.61 -1.89
CA ASN A 102 6.34 8.35 -1.62
C ASN A 102 7.75 8.61 -1.07
N MET A 103 8.51 9.52 -1.67
CA MET A 103 9.85 9.85 -1.22
C MET A 103 9.86 10.52 0.16
N ARG A 104 8.88 11.38 0.47
CA ARG A 104 8.70 11.93 1.81
C ARG A 104 8.33 10.87 2.84
N TYR A 105 7.42 9.97 2.47
CA TYR A 105 7.04 8.84 3.32
C TYR A 105 8.25 7.96 3.64
N LEU A 106 9.01 7.56 2.62
CA LEU A 106 10.18 6.72 2.75
C LEU A 106 11.26 7.34 3.67
N ARG A 107 11.55 8.63 3.50
CA ARG A 107 12.49 9.35 4.40
C ARG A 107 12.00 9.38 5.86
N ARG A 108 10.68 9.52 6.06
CA ARG A 108 10.08 9.56 7.41
C ARG A 108 10.14 8.22 8.13
N ILE A 109 9.92 7.12 7.43
CA ILE A 109 9.95 5.78 8.04
C ILE A 109 11.36 5.21 8.21
N GLY A 110 12.34 5.78 7.53
CA GLY A 110 13.70 5.24 7.45
C GLY A 110 13.78 4.04 6.51
N TYR A 111 14.99 3.49 6.38
CA TYR A 111 15.27 2.40 5.44
C TYR A 111 15.46 1.05 6.13
N PHE A 112 15.13 0.94 7.41
CA PHE A 112 15.36 -0.27 8.18
C PHE A 112 14.25 -0.54 9.20
N GLY A 113 13.84 -1.80 9.31
CA GLY A 113 12.98 -2.28 10.40
C GLY A 113 11.52 -1.86 10.34
N THR A 114 11.10 -1.02 9.38
CA THR A 114 9.70 -0.63 9.24
C THR A 114 8.94 -1.64 8.38
N PRO A 115 7.82 -2.18 8.87
CA PRO A 115 6.98 -3.07 8.08
C PRO A 115 6.46 -2.34 6.83
N THR A 116 6.83 -2.85 5.65
CA THR A 116 6.32 -2.43 4.36
C THR A 116 5.68 -3.62 3.66
N TYR A 117 4.85 -3.36 2.64
CA TYR A 117 4.17 -4.45 1.97
C TYR A 117 5.15 -5.39 1.25
N HIS A 118 6.18 -4.84 0.59
CA HIS A 118 7.22 -5.66 -0.07
C HIS A 118 8.06 -6.47 0.93
N ALA A 119 8.39 -5.91 2.09
CA ALA A 119 9.15 -6.63 3.11
C ALA A 119 8.35 -7.82 3.67
N LEU A 120 7.05 -7.63 3.89
CA LEU A 120 6.15 -8.72 4.29
C LEU A 120 5.97 -9.74 3.17
N ALA A 121 5.76 -9.31 1.94
CA ALA A 121 5.59 -10.21 0.80
C ALA A 121 6.82 -11.09 0.58
N ALA A 122 8.03 -10.54 0.69
CA ALA A 122 9.28 -11.31 0.58
C ALA A 122 9.39 -12.43 1.63
N GLN A 123 8.93 -12.17 2.86
CA GLN A 123 8.95 -13.14 3.95
C GLN A 123 7.82 -14.20 3.86
N LEU A 124 6.67 -13.80 3.32
CA LEU A 124 5.43 -14.59 3.40
C LEU A 124 5.06 -15.27 2.07
N ALA A 125 5.72 -14.98 0.96
CA ALA A 125 5.39 -15.58 -0.35
C ALA A 125 5.55 -17.11 -0.39
N LYS A 126 6.35 -17.68 0.51
CA LYS A 126 6.56 -19.13 0.64
C LYS A 126 5.68 -19.77 1.73
N SER A 127 4.75 -19.04 2.30
CA SER A 127 3.79 -19.54 3.30
C SER A 127 2.70 -20.41 2.66
N ASP A 128 1.71 -20.80 3.46
CA ASP A 128 0.53 -21.53 3.00
C ASP A 128 -0.28 -20.75 1.94
N ASP A 129 -1.15 -21.49 1.24
CA ASP A 129 -1.95 -20.93 0.13
C ASP A 129 -2.83 -19.75 0.60
N ALA A 130 -3.47 -19.86 1.75
CA ALA A 130 -4.35 -18.81 2.26
C ALA A 130 -3.58 -17.52 2.56
N THR A 131 -2.34 -17.61 3.01
CA THR A 131 -1.44 -16.47 3.22
C THR A 131 -1.01 -15.85 1.89
N ARG A 132 -0.65 -16.67 0.90
CA ARG A 132 -0.34 -16.19 -0.46
C ARG A 132 -1.55 -15.51 -1.11
N ASP A 133 -2.74 -16.09 -0.97
CA ASP A 133 -3.98 -15.50 -1.48
C ASP A 133 -4.30 -14.15 -0.83
N SER A 134 -4.04 -14.01 0.46
CA SER A 134 -4.18 -12.72 1.17
C SER A 134 -3.21 -11.67 0.66
N LEU A 135 -1.95 -12.04 0.38
CA LEU A 135 -0.97 -11.14 -0.24
C LEU A 135 -1.40 -10.73 -1.65
N ALA A 136 -1.78 -11.71 -2.48
CA ALA A 136 -2.25 -11.46 -3.83
C ALA A 136 -3.49 -10.57 -3.86
N ALA A 137 -4.43 -10.77 -2.92
CA ALA A 137 -5.60 -9.91 -2.78
C ALA A 137 -5.24 -8.47 -2.44
N GLY A 138 -4.23 -8.25 -1.59
CA GLY A 138 -3.72 -6.92 -1.29
C GLY A 138 -3.08 -6.25 -2.51
N TYR A 139 -2.26 -6.97 -3.27
CA TYR A 139 -1.70 -6.44 -4.52
C TYR A 139 -2.79 -6.10 -5.54
N ARG A 140 -3.82 -6.96 -5.70
CA ARG A 140 -4.95 -6.66 -6.59
C ARG A 140 -5.60 -5.33 -6.24
N GLN A 141 -5.92 -5.09 -4.97
CA GLN A 141 -6.52 -3.82 -4.51
C GLN A 141 -5.64 -2.60 -4.83
N TRP A 142 -4.33 -2.73 -4.68
CA TRP A 142 -3.41 -1.63 -4.98
C TRP A 142 -3.28 -1.39 -6.48
N ILE A 143 -3.17 -2.46 -7.29
CA ILE A 143 -3.14 -2.36 -8.75
C ILE A 143 -4.43 -1.75 -9.28
N GLU A 144 -5.60 -2.22 -8.84
CA GLU A 144 -6.92 -1.69 -9.20
C GLU A 144 -7.05 -0.19 -8.90
N LEU A 145 -6.49 0.27 -7.77
CA LEU A 145 -6.50 1.69 -7.44
C LEU A 145 -5.75 2.53 -8.49
N LEU A 146 -4.56 2.11 -8.93
CA LEU A 146 -3.80 2.80 -9.96
C LEU A 146 -4.40 2.58 -11.36
N GLU A 147 -4.91 1.39 -11.65
CA GLU A 147 -5.63 1.09 -12.89
C GLU A 147 -6.81 2.06 -13.10
N HIS A 148 -7.64 2.26 -12.07
CA HIS A 148 -8.75 3.22 -12.12
C HIS A 148 -8.25 4.67 -12.31
N ALA A 149 -7.12 5.03 -11.72
CA ALA A 149 -6.53 6.34 -11.91
C ALA A 149 -6.09 6.56 -13.36
N ILE A 150 -5.39 5.59 -13.93
CA ILE A 150 -4.89 5.63 -15.32
C ILE A 150 -6.06 5.51 -16.33
N ALA A 151 -7.09 4.71 -16.02
CA ALA A 151 -8.30 4.63 -16.85
C ALA A 151 -8.99 5.99 -16.97
N ARG A 152 -9.13 6.73 -15.85
CA ARG A 152 -9.67 8.11 -15.89
C ARG A 152 -8.81 9.03 -16.77
N MET A 153 -7.49 8.97 -16.68
CA MET A 153 -6.60 9.74 -17.57
C MET A 153 -6.87 9.42 -19.05
N LYS A 154 -7.13 8.15 -19.37
CA LYS A 154 -7.46 7.72 -20.73
C LYS A 154 -8.85 8.22 -21.16
N ASP A 155 -9.85 8.13 -20.31
CA ASP A 155 -11.21 8.61 -20.56
C ASP A 155 -11.24 10.14 -20.74
N ASP A 156 -10.41 10.87 -20.00
CA ASP A 156 -10.21 12.31 -20.11
C ASP A 156 -9.35 12.71 -21.35
N GLY A 157 -8.94 11.74 -22.16
CA GLY A 157 -8.17 11.96 -23.39
C GLY A 157 -6.71 12.32 -23.18
N LEU A 158 -6.17 12.20 -21.96
CA LEU A 158 -4.76 12.45 -21.67
C LEU A 158 -3.84 11.34 -22.18
N LEU A 159 -4.37 10.15 -22.40
CA LEU A 159 -3.63 9.00 -22.90
C LEU A 159 -4.20 8.53 -24.27
N VAL A 160 -3.33 7.95 -25.08
CA VAL A 160 -3.72 7.35 -26.37
C VAL A 160 -4.65 6.16 -26.17
N ARG A 161 -5.48 5.87 -27.20
CA ARG A 161 -6.53 4.83 -27.14
C ARG A 161 -5.99 3.43 -26.84
N HIS A 162 -4.78 3.10 -27.30
CA HIS A 162 -4.18 1.80 -27.09
C HIS A 162 -3.45 1.63 -25.75
N ALA A 163 -3.39 2.69 -24.91
CA ALA A 163 -2.87 2.55 -23.56
C ALA A 163 -3.70 1.54 -22.76
N ASP A 164 -3.03 0.59 -22.12
CA ASP A 164 -3.65 -0.41 -21.23
C ASP A 164 -3.46 0.03 -19.76
N PRO A 165 -4.52 0.52 -19.10
CA PRO A 165 -4.42 1.01 -17.71
C PRO A 165 -3.91 -0.05 -16.73
N ARG A 166 -4.34 -1.31 -16.90
CA ARG A 166 -3.94 -2.42 -16.04
C ARG A 166 -2.46 -2.74 -16.17
N GLN A 167 -1.96 -2.82 -17.39
CA GLN A 167 -0.54 -3.09 -17.66
C GLN A 167 0.33 -1.96 -17.10
N LEU A 168 -0.06 -0.70 -17.31
CA LEU A 168 0.65 0.46 -16.82
C LEU A 168 0.65 0.53 -15.28
N ALA A 169 -0.47 0.23 -14.64
CA ALA A 169 -0.56 0.12 -13.19
C ALA A 169 0.36 -0.99 -12.65
N MET A 170 0.39 -2.15 -13.32
CA MET A 170 1.29 -3.26 -12.95
C MET A 170 2.76 -2.84 -13.03
N VAL A 171 3.18 -2.15 -14.09
CA VAL A 171 4.55 -1.64 -14.25
C VAL A 171 4.92 -0.70 -13.10
N ILE A 172 4.03 0.23 -12.75
CA ILE A 172 4.27 1.18 -11.64
C ILE A 172 4.40 0.45 -10.31
N ILE A 173 3.51 -0.50 -10.02
CA ILE A 173 3.59 -1.28 -8.75
C ILE A 173 4.85 -2.15 -8.71
N THR A 174 5.22 -2.79 -9.82
CA THR A 174 6.44 -3.61 -9.91
C THR A 174 7.68 -2.76 -9.66
N ALA A 175 7.78 -1.58 -10.28
CA ALA A 175 8.87 -0.64 -10.06
C ALA A 175 8.93 -0.15 -8.61
N HIS A 176 7.77 0.18 -8.03
CA HIS A 176 7.65 0.59 -6.63
C HIS A 176 8.13 -0.51 -5.68
N GLN A 177 7.71 -1.76 -5.89
CA GLN A 177 8.09 -2.89 -5.03
C GLN A 177 9.56 -3.24 -5.18
N GLY A 178 10.07 -3.36 -6.41
CA GLY A 178 11.47 -3.65 -6.69
C GLY A 178 12.40 -2.54 -6.20
N GLY A 179 12.06 -1.29 -6.47
CA GLY A 179 12.77 -0.11 -5.96
C GLY A 179 12.79 -0.07 -4.43
N GLY A 180 11.68 -0.46 -3.78
CA GLY A 180 11.61 -0.60 -2.33
C GLY A 180 12.59 -1.62 -1.77
N VAL A 181 12.66 -2.81 -2.34
CA VAL A 181 13.63 -3.87 -1.93
C VAL A 181 15.06 -3.34 -2.04
N LEU A 182 15.43 -2.76 -3.17
CA LEU A 182 16.77 -2.23 -3.38
C LEU A 182 17.10 -1.08 -2.42
N THR A 183 16.14 -0.19 -2.16
CA THR A 183 16.30 0.89 -1.18
C THR A 183 16.64 0.39 0.21
N PHE A 184 15.97 -0.66 0.68
CA PHE A 184 16.28 -1.28 1.96
C PHE A 184 17.63 -2.02 1.95
N THR A 185 18.02 -2.58 0.80
CA THR A 185 19.32 -3.23 0.63
C THR A 185 20.47 -2.22 0.64
N TYR A 186 20.35 -1.13 -0.12
CA TYR A 186 21.38 -0.10 -0.21
C TYR A 186 21.35 0.91 0.95
N GLN A 187 20.28 0.93 1.76
CA GLN A 187 20.06 1.95 2.79
C GLN A 187 20.07 3.38 2.22
N GLN A 188 19.58 3.54 1.01
CA GLN A 188 19.56 4.79 0.27
C GLN A 188 18.24 4.95 -0.50
N ALA A 189 17.81 6.18 -0.73
CA ALA A 189 16.51 6.47 -1.34
C ALA A 189 16.51 6.34 -2.87
N TRP A 190 17.67 6.46 -3.52
CA TRP A 190 17.75 6.57 -4.98
C TRP A 190 17.16 5.37 -5.74
N PRO A 191 17.30 4.09 -5.30
CA PRO A 191 16.74 2.99 -6.08
C PRO A 191 15.22 3.09 -6.23
N HIS A 192 14.53 3.46 -5.15
CA HIS A 192 13.08 3.65 -5.20
C HIS A 192 12.68 4.87 -6.04
N ALA A 193 13.40 5.99 -5.84
CA ALA A 193 13.16 7.23 -6.57
C ALA A 193 13.28 7.02 -8.08
N ASP A 194 14.36 6.37 -8.52
CA ASP A 194 14.62 6.13 -9.93
C ASP A 194 13.64 5.14 -10.54
N ALA A 195 13.32 4.05 -9.82
CA ALA A 195 12.39 3.05 -10.30
C ALA A 195 10.98 3.62 -10.53
N ILE A 196 10.43 4.34 -9.55
CA ILE A 196 9.07 4.90 -9.68
C ILE A 196 9.03 6.05 -10.70
N ARG A 197 10.08 6.88 -10.78
CA ARG A 197 10.17 7.92 -11.80
C ARG A 197 10.25 7.33 -13.21
N PHE A 198 11.05 6.27 -13.39
CA PHE A 198 11.12 5.58 -14.67
C PHE A 198 9.75 5.01 -15.08
N ALA A 199 9.02 4.39 -14.16
CA ALA A 199 7.69 3.84 -14.44
C ALA A 199 6.66 4.93 -14.80
N VAL A 200 6.71 6.10 -14.14
CA VAL A 200 5.86 7.24 -14.48
C VAL A 200 6.28 7.87 -15.81
N ASN A 201 7.57 7.94 -16.12
CA ASN A 201 8.04 8.36 -17.43
C ASN A 201 7.61 7.39 -18.54
N HIS A 202 7.58 6.08 -18.25
CA HIS A 202 7.00 5.11 -19.19
C HIS A 202 5.50 5.38 -19.44
N LEU A 203 4.71 5.70 -18.41
CA LEU A 203 3.32 6.14 -18.58
C LEU A 203 3.21 7.35 -19.51
N ARG A 204 4.16 8.31 -19.45
CA ARG A 204 4.19 9.49 -20.33
C ARG A 204 4.39 9.16 -21.80
N LEU A 205 4.99 8.03 -22.14
CA LEU A 205 5.11 7.58 -23.54
C LEU A 205 3.73 7.29 -24.19
N PHE A 206 2.71 7.12 -23.38
CA PHE A 206 1.32 6.96 -23.82
C PHE A 206 0.52 8.27 -23.76
N ALA A 207 1.17 9.41 -23.52
CA ALA A 207 0.49 10.70 -23.54
C ALA A 207 -0.11 11.00 -24.92
N ASN A 208 -1.27 11.65 -24.92
CA ASN A 208 -1.90 12.11 -26.14
C ASN A 208 -1.40 13.54 -26.45
N ASP A 209 -0.58 13.71 -27.48
CA ASP A 209 0.01 14.99 -27.91
C ASP A 209 -1.03 16.12 -28.12
N SER A 210 -2.26 15.75 -28.46
CA SER A 210 -3.37 16.70 -28.62
C SER A 210 -3.83 17.31 -27.29
N ALA A 211 -3.66 16.59 -26.18
CA ALA A 211 -4.05 17.06 -24.85
C ALA A 211 -3.02 17.98 -24.20
N GLU A 212 -1.74 17.84 -24.53
CA GLU A 212 -0.68 18.73 -24.05
C GLU A 212 -0.78 20.15 -24.66
N ARG A 213 -1.41 20.29 -25.82
CA ARG A 213 -1.61 21.57 -26.54
C ARG A 213 -2.90 22.28 -26.19
N ALA A 214 -3.83 21.66 -25.45
CA ALA A 214 -5.05 22.30 -25.03
C ALA A 214 -4.83 23.27 -23.88
N PRO A 215 -5.30 24.54 -23.94
CA PRO A 215 -5.19 25.46 -22.83
C PRO A 215 -5.95 24.91 -21.61
N ARG A 216 -5.27 24.89 -20.46
CA ARG A 216 -5.87 24.43 -19.19
C ARG A 216 -7.18 25.18 -18.94
N PRO A 217 -8.31 24.45 -18.67
CA PRO A 217 -9.53 25.13 -18.26
C PRO A 217 -9.25 25.90 -16.95
N PRO A 218 -9.82 27.12 -16.81
CA PRO A 218 -9.60 27.91 -15.60
C PRO A 218 -10.09 27.14 -14.37
N ARG A 219 -9.26 27.15 -13.31
CA ARG A 219 -9.65 26.57 -12.01
C ARG A 219 -10.98 27.17 -11.61
N ARG A 220 -12.03 26.34 -11.46
CA ARG A 220 -13.30 26.79 -10.88
C ARG A 220 -13.01 27.36 -9.49
N THR A 221 -13.02 28.69 -9.41
CA THR A 221 -13.08 29.40 -8.14
C THR A 221 -14.37 29.00 -7.42
N ARG A 222 -14.25 28.42 -6.23
CA ARG A 222 -15.40 28.20 -5.35
C ARG A 222 -15.99 29.57 -5.06
N GLU A 223 -17.14 29.87 -5.65
CA GLU A 223 -17.98 30.98 -5.22
C GLU A 223 -18.28 30.82 -3.72
N ARG A 224 -17.84 31.81 -2.95
CA ARG A 224 -18.26 31.96 -1.56
C ARG A 224 -19.76 32.26 -1.58
N ARG A 225 -20.57 31.37 -1.02
CA ARG A 225 -21.96 31.74 -0.69
C ARG A 225 -21.89 32.88 0.31
N PRO A 226 -22.66 33.95 0.07
CA PRO A 226 -22.87 35.01 1.08
C PRO A 226 -23.67 34.44 2.25
N ALA A 227 -23.41 35.01 3.44
CA ALA A 227 -24.01 34.71 4.73
C ALA A 227 -25.54 34.94 4.77
#